data_ea4db30c904e299195ce8a586fd0bb49
#
_entry.id   ea4db30c904e299195ce8a586fd0bb49
#
_cell.length_a   1.000
_cell.length_b   1.000
_cell.length_c   1.000
_cell.angle_alpha   90.00
_cell.angle_beta   90.00
_cell.angle_gamma   90.00
#
_symmetry.space_group_name_H-M   'P 1'
#
loop_
_entity.id
_entity.type
_entity.pdbx_description
1 polymer ?
#
loop_
_entity_poly.entity_id
_entity_poly.type
_entity_poly.pdbx_seq_one_letter_code
_entity_poly.pdbx_strand_id
1 'polypeptide(L)'
;MSLTAQPAPASAPARRLGVLTAVYLLGIFMGAIDTGIVTPARTIIQNDLGVNEQTGIWMLTIYTLAYAAAIPVMGKLADRYGRKPVYLASITLFGVGSLLCGLSQDFGSFELLLIARAIQAIGGGGIVPIATAEFGTSFPPEKRGMALGLVGGVYGVANIFGSSAGSLILDIFGTANWQFIFYVNVP
;
A
#
# COMPACT_ATOMS: atom_id res chain seq x y z
N MET A 1 18.83 19.49 44.98
CA MET A 1 19.00 19.28 43.53
C MET A 1 17.58 19.00 43.00
N SER A 2 16.90 20.07 42.57
CA SER A 2 15.49 20.00 42.15
C SER A 2 15.44 19.51 40.70
N LEU A 3 14.92 18.31 40.47
CA LEU A 3 14.61 17.79 39.12
C LEU A 3 13.41 18.56 38.60
N THR A 4 13.67 19.54 37.74
CA THR A 4 12.61 20.20 36.97
C THR A 4 11.97 19.16 36.04
N ALA A 5 10.75 18.77 36.35
CA ALA A 5 9.93 17.91 35.50
C ALA A 5 9.76 18.61 34.14
N GLN A 6 10.25 17.97 33.09
CA GLN A 6 10.05 18.42 31.72
C GLN A 6 8.55 18.35 31.40
N PRO A 7 7.91 19.45 30.91
CA PRO A 7 6.50 19.40 30.60
C PRO A 7 6.24 18.35 29.51
N ALA A 8 5.24 17.51 29.73
CA ALA A 8 4.80 16.51 28.77
C ALA A 8 4.45 17.20 27.43
N PRO A 9 4.83 16.65 26.29
CA PRO A 9 4.52 17.24 24.98
C PRO A 9 3.00 17.36 24.85
N ALA A 10 2.53 18.57 24.48
CA ALA A 10 1.13 18.89 24.33
C ALA A 10 0.49 17.92 23.32
N SER A 11 -0.53 17.19 23.77
CA SER A 11 -1.31 16.29 22.92
C SER A 11 -1.93 17.08 21.77
N ALA A 12 -1.71 16.63 20.51
CA ALA A 12 -2.34 17.23 19.35
C ALA A 12 -3.87 17.27 19.53
N PRO A 13 -4.57 18.33 19.09
CA PRO A 13 -6.01 18.43 19.24
C PRO A 13 -6.70 17.22 18.61
N ALA A 14 -7.67 16.63 19.31
CA ALA A 14 -8.33 15.35 18.95
C ALA A 14 -8.82 15.29 17.48
N ARG A 15 -9.24 16.42 16.91
CA ARG A 15 -9.65 16.53 15.49
C ARG A 15 -8.47 16.28 14.52
N ARG A 16 -7.26 16.77 14.84
CA ARG A 16 -6.06 16.53 14.01
C ARG A 16 -5.66 15.06 14.04
N LEU A 17 -5.76 14.42 15.21
CA LEU A 17 -5.46 13.01 15.37
C LEU A 17 -6.42 12.13 14.57
N GLY A 18 -7.73 12.47 14.54
CA GLY A 18 -8.73 11.74 13.76
C GLY A 18 -8.49 11.78 12.25
N VAL A 19 -8.20 12.96 11.69
CA VAL A 19 -7.89 13.12 10.26
C VAL A 19 -6.61 12.38 9.89
N LEU A 20 -5.58 12.50 10.71
CA LEU A 20 -4.31 11.82 10.52
C LEU A 20 -4.51 10.30 10.51
N THR A 21 -5.26 9.77 11.48
CA THR A 21 -5.61 8.35 11.55
C THR A 21 -6.33 7.88 10.29
N ALA A 22 -7.34 8.63 9.83
CA ALA A 22 -8.09 8.28 8.62
C ALA A 22 -7.19 8.21 7.37
N VAL A 23 -6.30 9.19 7.17
CA VAL A 23 -5.37 9.20 6.04
C VAL A 23 -4.42 8.01 6.06
N TYR A 24 -3.87 7.67 7.22
CA TYR A 24 -2.98 6.51 7.33
C TYR A 24 -3.73 5.18 7.14
N LEU A 25 -4.96 5.05 7.66
CA LEU A 25 -5.77 3.84 7.47
C LEU A 25 -6.23 3.67 6.02
N LEU A 26 -6.56 4.75 5.32
CA LEU A 26 -6.87 4.71 3.88
C LEU A 26 -5.68 4.21 3.06
N GLY A 27 -4.47 4.71 3.32
CA GLY A 27 -3.29 4.22 2.62
C GLY A 27 -3.00 2.75 2.92
N ILE A 28 -3.17 2.30 4.17
CA ILE A 28 -3.05 0.88 4.53
C ILE A 28 -4.09 0.05 3.79
N PHE A 29 -5.34 0.50 3.73
CA PHE A 29 -6.42 -0.17 3.02
C PHE A 29 -6.10 -0.30 1.52
N MET A 30 -5.64 0.77 0.87
CA MET A 30 -5.21 0.75 -0.54
C MET A 30 -4.09 -0.26 -0.78
N GLY A 31 -3.01 -0.21 -0.01
CA GLY A 31 -1.89 -1.13 -0.16
C GLY A 31 -2.26 -2.60 0.09
N ALA A 32 -3.18 -2.84 1.02
CA ALA A 32 -3.62 -4.18 1.36
C ALA A 32 -4.61 -4.75 0.32
N ILE A 33 -5.53 -3.93 -0.18
CA ILE A 33 -6.50 -4.38 -1.20
C ILE A 33 -5.80 -4.72 -2.52
N ASP A 34 -4.73 -3.99 -2.89
CA ASP A 34 -3.94 -4.25 -4.09
C ASP A 34 -3.37 -5.67 -4.14
N THR A 35 -2.85 -6.16 -3.03
CA THR A 35 -2.33 -7.55 -2.95
C THR A 35 -3.41 -8.59 -3.18
N GLY A 36 -4.62 -8.35 -2.69
CA GLY A 36 -5.76 -9.25 -2.87
C GLY A 36 -6.36 -9.20 -4.28
N ILE A 37 -6.47 -7.99 -4.83
CA ILE A 37 -7.22 -7.71 -6.07
C ILE A 37 -6.55 -8.31 -7.31
N VAL A 38 -5.22 -8.40 -7.34
CA VAL A 38 -4.44 -8.92 -8.48
C VAL A 38 -4.50 -10.45 -8.56
N THR A 39 -4.71 -11.13 -7.44
CA THR A 39 -4.70 -12.60 -7.39
C THR A 39 -5.69 -13.26 -8.37
N PRO A 40 -6.98 -12.90 -8.42
CA PRO A 40 -7.93 -13.49 -9.37
C PRO A 40 -7.64 -13.10 -10.82
N ALA A 41 -7.03 -11.93 -11.06
CA ALA A 41 -6.72 -11.45 -12.39
C ALA A 41 -5.45 -12.07 -13.00
N ARG A 42 -4.63 -12.77 -12.21
CA ARG A 42 -3.32 -13.28 -12.66
C ARG A 42 -3.39 -14.04 -13.99
N THR A 43 -4.25 -15.02 -14.08
CA THR A 43 -4.38 -15.88 -15.28
C THR A 43 -4.89 -15.07 -16.48
N ILE A 44 -5.78 -14.12 -16.27
CA ILE A 44 -6.30 -13.25 -17.30
C ILE A 44 -5.18 -12.37 -17.88
N ILE A 45 -4.40 -11.74 -17.02
CA ILE A 45 -3.26 -10.89 -17.39
C ILE A 45 -2.20 -11.71 -18.14
N GLN A 46 -1.89 -12.92 -17.67
CA GLN A 46 -0.94 -13.81 -18.33
C GLN A 46 -1.37 -14.17 -19.77
N ASN A 47 -2.64 -14.51 -19.94
CA ASN A 47 -3.17 -14.87 -21.25
C ASN A 47 -3.21 -13.68 -22.20
N ASP A 48 -3.61 -12.50 -21.70
CA ASP A 48 -3.69 -11.27 -22.50
C ASP A 48 -2.31 -10.80 -22.97
N LEU A 49 -1.30 -10.85 -22.07
CA LEU A 49 0.08 -10.46 -22.39
C LEU A 49 0.91 -11.60 -23.02
N GLY A 50 0.31 -12.75 -23.30
CA GLY A 50 0.94 -13.87 -24.02
C GLY A 50 2.11 -14.52 -23.28
N VAL A 51 2.12 -14.51 -21.94
CA VAL A 51 3.20 -15.10 -21.14
C VAL A 51 2.78 -16.43 -20.52
N ASN A 52 3.74 -17.35 -20.41
CA ASN A 52 3.51 -18.62 -19.77
C ASN A 52 3.35 -18.49 -18.24
N GLU A 53 2.85 -19.55 -17.59
CA GLU A 53 2.58 -19.54 -16.17
C GLU A 53 3.82 -19.29 -15.30
N GLN A 54 4.97 -19.83 -15.69
CA GLN A 54 6.25 -19.64 -14.97
C GLN A 54 6.71 -18.18 -15.03
N THR A 55 6.59 -17.54 -16.18
CA THR A 55 6.95 -16.14 -16.36
C THR A 55 5.93 -15.24 -15.65
N GLY A 56 4.64 -15.55 -15.76
CA GLY A 56 3.58 -14.75 -15.17
C GLY A 56 3.61 -14.69 -13.63
N ILE A 57 4.21 -15.68 -12.96
CA ILE A 57 4.35 -15.65 -11.50
C ILE A 57 5.25 -14.49 -11.03
N TRP A 58 6.13 -13.99 -11.91
CA TRP A 58 7.02 -12.89 -11.60
C TRP A 58 6.30 -11.58 -11.26
N MET A 59 5.09 -11.36 -11.75
CA MET A 59 4.34 -10.15 -11.38
C MET A 59 3.99 -10.08 -9.88
N LEU A 60 3.82 -11.24 -9.23
CA LEU A 60 3.61 -11.32 -7.78
C LEU A 60 4.94 -11.35 -7.03
N THR A 61 5.91 -12.07 -7.57
CA THR A 61 7.24 -12.24 -6.95
C THR A 61 8.02 -10.94 -6.90
N ILE A 62 8.08 -10.18 -8.00
CA ILE A 62 8.78 -8.89 -8.04
C ILE A 62 8.17 -7.87 -7.09
N TYR A 63 6.84 -7.86 -6.98
CA TYR A 63 6.14 -7.04 -6.01
C TYR A 63 6.57 -7.39 -4.59
N THR A 64 6.52 -8.66 -4.21
CA THR A 64 6.88 -9.11 -2.86
C THR A 64 8.33 -8.81 -2.52
N LEU A 65 9.26 -9.05 -3.46
CA LEU A 65 10.68 -8.78 -3.27
C LEU A 65 10.96 -7.27 -3.12
N ALA A 66 10.42 -6.46 -4.03
CA ALA A 66 10.59 -5.01 -3.98
C ALA A 66 9.95 -4.40 -2.73
N TYR A 67 8.77 -4.90 -2.34
CA TYR A 67 8.07 -4.49 -1.11
C TYR A 67 8.92 -4.79 0.13
N ALA A 68 9.41 -6.02 0.26
CA ALA A 68 10.25 -6.42 1.39
C ALA A 68 11.55 -5.62 1.47
N ALA A 69 12.20 -5.38 0.34
CA ALA A 69 13.43 -4.58 0.27
C ALA A 69 13.16 -3.09 0.59
N ALA A 70 11.99 -2.56 0.26
CA ALA A 70 11.64 -1.17 0.50
C ALA A 70 11.36 -0.87 1.97
N ILE A 71 10.85 -1.82 2.76
CA ILE A 71 10.49 -1.62 4.18
C ILE A 71 11.63 -0.95 4.98
N PRO A 72 12.84 -1.52 5.07
CA PRO A 72 13.92 -0.93 5.85
C PRO A 72 14.42 0.40 5.26
N VAL A 73 14.37 0.56 3.96
CA VAL A 73 14.78 1.80 3.28
C VAL A 73 13.81 2.93 3.61
N MET A 74 12.50 2.69 3.46
CA MET A 74 11.47 3.67 3.75
C MET A 74 11.40 4.02 5.24
N GLY A 75 11.66 3.05 6.14
CA GLY A 75 11.81 3.30 7.56
C GLY A 75 12.94 4.29 7.85
N LYS A 76 14.14 4.04 7.33
CA LYS A 76 15.30 4.95 7.49
C LYS A 76 15.06 6.34 6.89
N LEU A 77 14.40 6.40 5.74
CA LEU A 77 14.04 7.68 5.12
C LEU A 77 13.05 8.46 6.00
N ALA A 78 12.06 7.77 6.59
CA ALA A 78 11.09 8.36 7.49
C ALA A 78 11.75 8.89 8.79
N ASP A 79 12.75 8.17 9.31
CA ASP A 79 13.52 8.62 10.47
C ASP A 79 14.37 9.87 10.15
N ARG A 80 14.91 9.95 8.93
CA ARG A 80 15.79 11.04 8.50
C ARG A 80 15.04 12.29 8.06
N TYR A 81 13.99 12.14 7.27
CA TYR A 81 13.28 13.25 6.61
C TYR A 81 11.91 13.53 7.23
N GLY A 82 11.50 12.72 8.21
CA GLY A 82 10.19 12.77 8.84
C GLY A 82 9.16 11.86 8.17
N ARG A 83 8.22 11.38 8.96
CA ARG A 83 7.23 10.38 8.53
C ARG A 83 6.26 10.91 7.48
N LYS A 84 5.76 12.15 7.66
CA LYS A 84 4.75 12.73 6.77
C LYS A 84 5.21 12.85 5.32
N PRO A 85 6.36 13.49 4.99
CA PRO A 85 6.81 13.61 3.60
C PRO A 85 7.13 12.26 2.97
N VAL A 86 7.74 11.34 3.72
CA VAL A 86 8.05 9.99 3.20
C VAL A 86 6.78 9.17 2.98
N TYR A 87 5.78 9.30 3.84
CA TYR A 87 4.48 8.66 3.65
C TYR A 87 3.76 9.17 2.39
N LEU A 88 3.75 10.49 2.17
CA LEU A 88 3.17 11.08 0.96
C LEU A 88 3.92 10.62 -0.29
N ALA A 89 5.25 10.59 -0.26
CA ALA A 89 6.05 10.06 -1.35
C ALA A 89 5.75 8.57 -1.62
N SER A 90 5.55 7.78 -0.56
CA SER A 90 5.18 6.35 -0.65
C SER A 90 3.83 6.16 -1.34
N ILE A 91 2.80 6.93 -0.95
CA ILE A 91 1.47 6.88 -1.59
C ILE A 91 1.57 7.32 -3.05
N THR A 92 2.28 8.41 -3.33
CA THR A 92 2.46 8.91 -4.70
C THR A 92 3.16 7.87 -5.57
N LEU A 93 4.23 7.26 -5.08
CA LEU A 93 4.96 6.23 -5.80
C LEU A 93 4.10 4.98 -6.03
N PHE A 94 3.30 4.60 -5.03
CA PHE A 94 2.34 3.52 -5.15
C PHE A 94 1.27 3.80 -6.22
N GLY A 95 0.68 5.00 -6.22
CA GLY A 95 -0.31 5.43 -7.21
C GLY A 95 0.26 5.51 -8.63
N VAL A 96 1.46 6.09 -8.80
CA VAL A 96 2.16 6.13 -10.08
C VAL A 96 2.46 4.71 -10.58
N GLY A 97 2.97 3.84 -9.72
CA GLY A 97 3.21 2.44 -10.07
C GLY A 97 1.91 1.72 -10.48
N SER A 98 0.82 1.97 -9.78
CA SER A 98 -0.50 1.41 -10.10
C SER A 98 -1.01 1.90 -11.47
N LEU A 99 -0.88 3.19 -11.75
CA LEU A 99 -1.21 3.76 -13.05
C LEU A 99 -0.40 3.10 -14.18
N LEU A 100 0.91 2.95 -13.99
CA LEU A 100 1.78 2.29 -14.96
C LEU A 100 1.43 0.80 -15.15
N CYS A 101 1.00 0.10 -14.08
CA CYS A 101 0.50 -1.27 -14.20
C CYS A 101 -0.74 -1.34 -15.10
N GLY A 102 -1.68 -0.41 -14.95
CA GLY A 102 -2.85 -0.33 -15.84
C GLY A 102 -2.45 -0.04 -17.28
N LEU A 103 -1.57 0.94 -17.50
CA LEU A 103 -1.08 1.30 -18.84
C LEU A 103 -0.30 0.18 -19.54
N SER A 104 0.27 -0.78 -18.80
CA SER A 104 0.98 -1.91 -19.40
C SER A 104 0.10 -2.76 -20.30
N GLN A 105 -1.21 -2.78 -20.09
CA GLN A 105 -2.17 -3.42 -20.97
C GLN A 105 -2.22 -2.73 -22.36
N ASP A 106 -2.31 -1.41 -22.37
CA ASP A 106 -2.39 -0.63 -23.62
C ASP A 106 -1.14 -0.80 -24.48
N PHE A 107 0.01 -1.01 -23.83
CA PHE A 107 1.29 -1.28 -24.51
C PHE A 107 1.53 -2.77 -24.81
N GLY A 108 0.70 -3.68 -24.31
CA GLY A 108 0.87 -5.13 -24.45
C GLY A 108 2.20 -5.64 -23.91
N SER A 109 2.77 -5.00 -22.87
CA SER A 109 4.12 -5.29 -22.40
C SER A 109 4.11 -5.84 -20.97
N PHE A 110 4.51 -7.10 -20.84
CA PHE A 110 4.70 -7.75 -19.53
C PHE A 110 5.89 -7.16 -18.77
N GLU A 111 6.97 -6.77 -19.48
CA GLU A 111 8.14 -6.13 -18.88
C GLU A 111 7.77 -4.80 -18.23
N LEU A 112 6.92 -4.00 -18.89
CA LEU A 112 6.41 -2.76 -18.33
C LEU A 112 5.58 -3.04 -17.07
N LEU A 113 4.75 -4.09 -17.07
CA LEU A 113 4.01 -4.51 -15.89
C LEU A 113 4.95 -4.87 -14.73
N LEU A 114 6.03 -5.61 -14.97
CA LEU A 114 7.00 -5.97 -13.93
C LEU A 114 7.69 -4.74 -13.34
N ILE A 115 8.14 -3.81 -14.18
CA ILE A 115 8.77 -2.56 -13.73
C ILE A 115 7.77 -1.73 -12.91
N ALA A 116 6.55 -1.60 -13.40
CA ALA A 116 5.48 -0.87 -12.73
C ALA A 116 5.13 -1.49 -11.35
N ARG A 117 5.06 -2.82 -11.29
CA ARG A 117 4.85 -3.56 -10.03
C ARG A 117 5.99 -3.35 -9.04
N ALA A 118 7.24 -3.29 -9.50
CA ALA A 118 8.38 -2.97 -8.63
C ALA A 118 8.28 -1.54 -8.07
N ILE A 119 7.95 -0.55 -8.90
CA ILE A 119 7.75 0.85 -8.48
C ILE A 119 6.61 0.94 -7.46
N GLN A 120 5.48 0.31 -7.75
CA GLN A 120 4.31 0.26 -6.88
C GLN A 120 4.66 -0.37 -5.52
N ALA A 121 5.39 -1.48 -5.53
CA ALA A 121 5.82 -2.19 -4.33
C ALA A 121 6.77 -1.37 -3.46
N ILE A 122 7.69 -0.59 -4.05
CA ILE A 122 8.58 0.32 -3.32
C ILE A 122 7.73 1.37 -2.56
N GLY A 123 6.72 1.92 -3.21
CA GLY A 123 5.75 2.80 -2.56
C GLY A 123 5.00 2.11 -1.42
N GLY A 124 4.43 0.94 -1.70
CA GLY A 124 3.69 0.13 -0.73
C GLY A 124 4.49 -0.22 0.53
N GLY A 125 5.79 -0.53 0.36
CA GLY A 125 6.70 -0.87 1.46
C GLY A 125 6.93 0.25 2.47
N GLY A 126 6.60 1.50 2.14
CA GLY A 126 6.63 2.63 3.08
C GLY A 126 5.31 2.85 3.83
N ILE A 127 4.17 2.45 3.26
CA ILE A 127 2.84 2.79 3.79
C ILE A 127 2.59 2.18 5.17
N VAL A 128 2.66 0.87 5.31
CA VAL A 128 2.32 0.17 6.55
C VAL A 128 3.32 0.44 7.68
N PRO A 129 4.66 0.37 7.45
CA PRO A 129 5.63 0.62 8.53
C PRO A 129 5.58 2.04 9.07
N ILE A 130 5.43 3.05 8.18
CA ILE A 130 5.38 4.45 8.60
C ILE A 130 4.09 4.74 9.38
N ALA A 131 2.94 4.22 8.92
CA ALA A 131 1.68 4.34 9.63
C ALA A 131 1.72 3.69 11.01
N THR A 132 2.29 2.49 11.11
CA THR A 132 2.46 1.76 12.37
C THR A 132 3.36 2.54 13.34
N ALA A 133 4.48 3.06 12.87
CA ALA A 133 5.39 3.89 13.66
C ALA A 133 4.71 5.18 14.14
N GLU A 134 3.91 5.83 13.29
CA GLU A 134 3.16 7.03 13.65
C GLU A 134 2.13 6.74 14.74
N PHE A 135 1.36 5.65 14.62
CA PHE A 135 0.38 5.27 15.63
C PHE A 135 1.02 4.89 16.96
N GLY A 136 2.20 4.24 16.92
CA GLY A 136 2.97 3.90 18.11
C GLY A 136 3.46 5.12 18.90
N THR A 137 3.59 6.29 18.27
CA THR A 137 4.10 7.51 18.92
C THR A 137 3.05 8.59 19.14
N SER A 138 2.06 8.71 18.24
CA SER A 138 1.04 9.77 18.30
C SER A 138 -0.10 9.45 19.27
N PHE A 139 -0.32 8.16 19.58
CA PHE A 139 -1.36 7.75 20.52
C PHE A 139 -0.82 7.65 21.94
N PRO A 140 -1.65 8.01 22.97
CA PRO A 140 -1.33 7.76 24.38
C PRO A 140 -1.04 6.27 24.64
N PRO A 141 -0.18 5.92 25.59
CA PRO A 141 0.21 4.53 25.87
C PRO A 141 -0.96 3.57 26.01
N GLU A 142 -2.06 4.01 26.67
CA GLU A 142 -3.26 3.22 26.94
C GLU A 142 -4.05 2.88 25.64
N LYS A 143 -3.90 3.69 24.59
CA LYS A 143 -4.62 3.54 23.31
C LYS A 143 -3.76 2.98 22.18
N ARG A 144 -2.44 2.80 22.39
CA ARG A 144 -1.53 2.30 21.35
C ARG A 144 -1.90 0.91 20.86
N GLY A 145 -2.26 0.01 21.77
CA GLY A 145 -2.69 -1.34 21.42
C GLY A 145 -3.93 -1.34 20.51
N MET A 146 -4.91 -0.49 20.81
CA MET A 146 -6.09 -0.32 19.97
C MET A 146 -5.75 0.27 18.60
N ALA A 147 -4.88 1.29 18.54
CA ALA A 147 -4.46 1.91 17.29
C ALA A 147 -3.71 0.93 16.38
N LEU A 148 -2.80 0.13 16.95
CA LEU A 148 -2.08 -0.92 16.21
C LEU A 148 -3.02 -2.07 15.80
N GLY A 149 -4.00 -2.40 16.65
CA GLY A 149 -5.05 -3.35 16.31
C GLY A 149 -5.91 -2.91 15.12
N LEU A 150 -6.20 -1.60 15.00
CA LEU A 150 -6.88 -1.04 13.84
C LEU A 150 -6.06 -1.21 12.54
N VAL A 151 -4.74 -1.00 12.59
CA VAL A 151 -3.85 -1.25 11.43
C VAL A 151 -3.97 -2.69 10.95
N GLY A 152 -3.81 -3.65 11.88
CA GLY A 152 -3.94 -5.08 11.54
C GLY A 152 -5.34 -5.46 11.07
N GLY A 153 -6.38 -4.91 11.69
CA GLY A 153 -7.78 -5.14 11.32
C GLY A 153 -8.10 -4.63 9.91
N VAL A 154 -7.72 -3.39 9.60
CA VAL A 154 -7.92 -2.80 8.26
C VAL A 154 -7.15 -3.58 7.20
N TYR A 155 -5.90 -3.95 7.49
CA TYR A 155 -5.08 -4.76 6.60
C TYR A 155 -5.72 -6.14 6.32
N GLY A 156 -6.18 -6.83 7.36
CA GLY A 156 -6.84 -8.14 7.25
C GLY A 156 -8.15 -8.07 6.45
N VAL A 157 -9.01 -7.10 6.78
CA VAL A 157 -10.27 -6.86 6.07
C VAL A 157 -10.02 -6.55 4.60
N ALA A 158 -9.08 -5.64 4.30
CA ALA A 158 -8.76 -5.26 2.93
C ALA A 158 -8.25 -6.44 2.09
N ASN A 159 -7.44 -7.34 2.67
CA ASN A 159 -6.98 -8.54 1.96
C ASN A 159 -8.12 -9.51 1.63
N ILE A 160 -9.04 -9.72 2.57
CA ILE A 160 -10.21 -10.60 2.35
C ILE A 160 -11.11 -10.03 1.23
N PHE A 161 -11.41 -8.74 1.32
CA PHE A 161 -12.25 -8.08 0.32
C PHE A 161 -11.54 -7.86 -1.01
N GLY A 162 -10.22 -7.79 -1.04
CA GLY A 162 -9.43 -7.55 -2.26
C GLY A 162 -9.71 -8.57 -3.36
N SER A 163 -9.70 -9.86 -3.03
CA SER A 163 -9.98 -10.93 -4.01
C SER A 163 -11.42 -10.84 -4.55
N SER A 164 -12.39 -10.58 -3.69
CA SER A 164 -13.80 -10.41 -4.12
C SER A 164 -13.97 -9.14 -4.95
N ALA A 165 -13.30 -8.04 -4.58
CA ALA A 165 -13.31 -6.79 -5.35
C ALA A 165 -12.67 -6.98 -6.73
N GLY A 166 -11.56 -7.72 -6.81
CA GLY A 166 -10.89 -8.04 -8.07
C GLY A 166 -11.81 -8.82 -9.02
N SER A 167 -12.46 -9.85 -8.53
CA SER A 167 -13.43 -10.63 -9.33
C SER A 167 -14.60 -9.76 -9.78
N LEU A 168 -15.16 -8.94 -8.88
CA LEU A 168 -16.27 -8.05 -9.20
C LEU A 168 -15.90 -7.00 -10.27
N ILE A 169 -14.70 -6.43 -10.21
CA ILE A 169 -14.22 -5.49 -11.23
C ILE A 169 -14.13 -6.18 -12.60
N LEU A 170 -13.58 -7.40 -12.64
CA LEU A 170 -13.49 -8.18 -13.87
C LEU A 170 -14.86 -8.57 -14.42
N ASP A 171 -15.83 -8.83 -13.55
CA ASP A 171 -17.22 -9.13 -13.96
C ASP A 171 -17.93 -7.89 -14.53
N ILE A 172 -17.72 -6.71 -13.93
CA ILE A 172 -18.38 -5.45 -14.36
C ILE A 172 -17.74 -4.89 -15.62
N PHE A 173 -16.41 -4.79 -15.68
CA PHE A 173 -15.70 -4.16 -16.79
C PHE A 173 -15.26 -5.15 -17.89
N GLY A 174 -15.42 -6.44 -17.64
CA GLY A 174 -14.98 -7.51 -18.52
C GLY A 174 -13.50 -7.86 -18.34
N THR A 175 -13.17 -9.11 -18.62
CA THR A 175 -11.79 -9.63 -18.48
C THR A 175 -10.82 -8.99 -19.47
N ALA A 176 -11.31 -8.43 -20.59
CA ALA A 176 -10.51 -7.68 -21.57
C ALA A 176 -10.04 -6.30 -21.04
N ASN A 177 -10.59 -5.83 -19.93
CA ASN A 177 -10.27 -4.52 -19.34
C ASN A 177 -9.69 -4.68 -17.93
N TRP A 178 -8.77 -5.63 -17.75
CA TRP A 178 -8.19 -5.93 -16.44
C TRP A 178 -7.38 -4.75 -15.84
N GLN A 179 -7.01 -3.74 -16.64
CA GLN A 179 -6.35 -2.53 -16.17
C GLN A 179 -7.11 -1.83 -15.03
N PHE A 180 -8.44 -1.95 -14.98
CA PHE A 180 -9.26 -1.31 -13.95
C PHE A 180 -8.96 -1.82 -12.54
N ILE A 181 -8.45 -3.04 -12.38
CA ILE A 181 -8.01 -3.55 -11.07
C ILE A 181 -6.86 -2.71 -10.49
N PHE A 182 -6.04 -2.11 -11.35
CA PHE A 182 -4.96 -1.22 -10.92
C PHE A 182 -5.45 0.22 -10.79
N TYR A 183 -6.31 0.69 -11.69
CA TYR A 183 -6.81 2.07 -11.64
C TYR A 183 -7.63 2.39 -10.39
N VAL A 184 -8.24 1.39 -9.74
CA VAL A 184 -8.91 1.54 -8.44
C VAL A 184 -7.97 2.07 -7.34
N ASN A 185 -6.68 1.82 -7.47
CA ASN A 185 -5.66 2.29 -6.52
C ASN A 185 -5.11 3.70 -6.88
N VAL A 186 -5.59 4.31 -7.96
CA VAL A 186 -5.23 5.68 -8.35
C VAL A 186 -6.34 6.59 -7.86
N PRO A 187 -6.17 7.29 -6.72
CA PRO A 187 -7.16 8.20 -6.17
C PRO A 187 -7.24 9.51 -6.95
#